data_7090ad6a5170f1e4b839ffe03125c2da
#
_entry.id   7090ad6a5170f1e4b839ffe03125c2da
#
_cell.length_a   1.000
_cell.length_b   1.000
_cell.length_c   1.000
_cell.angle_alpha   90.00
_cell.angle_beta   90.00
_cell.angle_gamma   90.00
#
_symmetry.space_group_name_H-M   'P 1'
#
loop_
_entity.id
_entity.type
_entity.pdbx_description
1 polymer ?
#
loop_
_entity_poly.entity_id
_entity_poly.type
_entity_poly.pdbx_seq_one_letter_code
_entity_poly.pdbx_strand_id
1 'polypeptide(L)'
;VADNIEQKRKNIQLNLNAWLKSPHLGMISILTAGDKHFFRHVETIKKQTGINLNLWGINPLEVTHFKSGFLGVPPNFEEKRVYSHGAMKQLRYQFLRLNAMLQSPGYFNKSLWDTLSGEYYRSFTKKSDYFHVFDFWRWDEELVDKALEEYDWEKAPDTNTTWRIGDGTAAFYNYIYYTV
;
A
#
# COMPACT_ATOMS: atom_id res chain seq x y z
N VAL A 1 15.63 8.90 10.68
CA VAL A 1 14.92 7.92 9.82
C VAL A 1 14.01 7.11 10.72
N ALA A 2 12.72 7.07 10.40
CA ALA A 2 11.77 6.19 11.07
C ALA A 2 11.60 4.94 10.20
N ASP A 3 11.72 3.76 10.80
CA ASP A 3 11.41 2.51 10.15
C ASP A 3 10.30 1.76 10.88
N ASN A 4 9.70 0.81 10.19
CA ASN A 4 8.64 -0.05 10.72
C ASN A 4 8.85 -1.52 10.33
N ILE A 5 10.09 -1.92 10.14
CA ILE A 5 10.46 -3.24 9.62
C ILE A 5 9.89 -4.37 10.48
N GLU A 6 10.07 -4.29 11.80
CA GLU A 6 9.56 -5.31 12.72
C GLU A 6 8.03 -5.40 12.71
N GLN A 7 7.36 -4.24 12.71
CA GLN A 7 5.90 -4.17 12.64
C GLN A 7 5.41 -4.77 11.32
N LYS A 8 6.06 -4.44 10.21
CA LYS A 8 5.73 -4.95 8.88
C LYS A 8 5.91 -6.47 8.81
N ARG A 9 7.04 -7.00 9.27
CA ARG A 9 7.29 -8.45 9.36
C ARG A 9 6.20 -9.17 10.15
N LYS A 10 5.84 -8.64 11.32
CA LYS A 10 4.78 -9.19 12.16
C LYS A 10 3.42 -9.18 11.48
N ASN A 11 3.07 -8.10 10.80
CA ASN A 11 1.81 -7.99 10.07
C ASN A 11 1.75 -8.99 8.89
N ILE A 12 2.84 -9.14 8.14
CA ILE A 12 2.95 -10.13 7.06
C ILE A 12 2.78 -11.53 7.63
N GLN A 13 3.48 -11.88 8.70
CA GLN A 13 3.40 -13.19 9.34
C GLN A 13 1.97 -13.51 9.82
N LEU A 14 1.31 -12.56 10.47
CA LEU A 14 -0.07 -12.72 10.93
C LEU A 14 -1.03 -12.96 9.76
N ASN A 15 -0.89 -12.19 8.69
CA ASN A 15 -1.75 -12.30 7.52
C ASN A 15 -1.46 -13.57 6.71
N LEU A 16 -0.20 -13.96 6.58
CA LEU A 16 0.17 -15.22 5.94
C LEU A 16 -0.39 -16.44 6.69
N ASN A 17 -0.25 -16.45 8.02
CA ASN A 17 -0.80 -17.51 8.84
C ASN A 17 -2.33 -17.59 8.75
N ALA A 18 -3.00 -16.45 8.63
CA ALA A 18 -4.44 -16.42 8.42
C ALA A 18 -4.83 -16.95 7.04
N TRP A 19 -4.09 -16.56 5.99
CA TRP A 19 -4.32 -17.01 4.63
C TRP A 19 -4.10 -18.51 4.46
N LEU A 20 -3.05 -19.07 5.04
CA LEU A 20 -2.79 -20.51 5.00
C LEU A 20 -3.91 -21.36 5.63
N LYS A 21 -4.68 -20.78 6.56
CA LYS A 21 -5.82 -21.47 7.17
C LYS A 21 -7.08 -21.43 6.30
N SER A 22 -7.27 -20.36 5.54
CA SER A 22 -8.45 -20.16 4.70
C SER A 22 -8.10 -19.30 3.48
N PRO A 23 -7.46 -19.87 2.47
CA PRO A 23 -7.02 -19.13 1.28
C PRO A 23 -8.20 -18.74 0.39
N HIS A 24 -8.26 -17.47 0.01
CA HIS A 24 -9.14 -16.97 -1.05
C HIS A 24 -8.70 -15.57 -1.55
N LEU A 25 -9.02 -15.24 -2.80
CA LEU A 25 -8.57 -14.01 -3.46
C LEU A 25 -9.02 -12.71 -2.76
N GLY A 26 -10.19 -12.69 -2.16
CA GLY A 26 -10.69 -11.54 -1.40
C GLY A 26 -9.74 -11.07 -0.30
N MET A 27 -8.86 -11.94 0.17
CA MET A 27 -7.87 -11.63 1.19
C MET A 27 -6.76 -10.72 0.72
N ILE A 28 -6.50 -10.63 -0.58
CA ILE A 28 -5.49 -9.71 -1.14
C ILE A 28 -5.77 -8.26 -0.73
N SER A 29 -7.03 -7.87 -0.66
CA SER A 29 -7.43 -6.53 -0.24
C SER A 29 -7.06 -6.19 1.21
N ILE A 30 -6.87 -7.22 2.05
CA ILE A 30 -6.55 -7.12 3.47
C ILE A 30 -5.04 -7.23 3.71
N LEU A 31 -4.31 -7.89 2.81
CA LEU A 31 -2.87 -8.08 2.86
C LEU A 31 -2.13 -6.77 2.54
N THR A 32 -2.21 -5.80 3.41
CA THR A 32 -1.55 -4.50 3.20
C THR A 32 -0.21 -4.40 3.89
N ALA A 33 0.14 -5.35 4.74
CA ALA A 33 1.39 -5.37 5.52
C ALA A 33 1.73 -4.02 6.20
N GLY A 34 0.72 -3.16 6.38
CA GLY A 34 0.91 -1.82 6.93
C GLY A 34 1.34 -0.75 5.92
N ASP A 35 1.27 -1.00 4.61
CA ASP A 35 1.69 -0.03 3.58
C ASP A 35 0.99 1.33 3.74
N LYS A 36 -0.28 1.33 4.11
CA LYS A 36 -1.04 2.56 4.32
C LYS A 36 -0.67 3.30 5.61
N HIS A 37 0.17 2.72 6.45
CA HIS A 37 0.63 3.30 7.69
C HIS A 37 1.43 4.60 7.49
N PHE A 38 2.04 4.77 6.33
CA PHE A 38 2.73 6.00 5.96
C PHE A 38 1.85 7.24 6.10
N PHE A 39 0.59 7.15 5.72
CA PHE A 39 -0.34 8.29 5.86
C PHE A 39 -0.55 8.70 7.31
N ARG A 40 -0.59 7.74 8.23
CA ARG A 40 -0.64 8.02 9.67
C ARG A 40 0.66 8.64 10.17
N HIS A 41 1.82 8.12 9.73
CA HIS A 41 3.12 8.67 10.12
C HIS A 41 3.29 10.12 9.68
N VAL A 42 2.89 10.45 8.46
CA VAL A 42 2.91 11.83 7.96
C VAL A 42 2.14 12.76 8.89
N GLU A 43 0.91 12.42 9.25
CA GLU A 43 0.11 13.24 10.15
C GLU A 43 0.72 13.37 11.55
N THR A 44 1.37 12.32 12.04
CA THR A 44 2.08 12.36 13.32
C THR A 44 3.28 13.30 13.26
N ILE A 45 4.12 13.19 12.22
CA ILE A 45 5.30 14.03 12.04
C ILE A 45 4.90 15.49 11.85
N LYS A 46 3.87 15.78 11.07
CA LYS A 46 3.31 17.14 10.91
C LYS A 46 2.94 17.76 12.27
N LYS A 47 2.27 17.00 13.11
CA LYS A 47 1.89 17.48 14.47
C LYS A 47 3.10 17.73 15.36
N GLN A 48 4.12 16.90 15.24
CA GLN A 48 5.33 17.00 16.07
C GLN A 48 6.26 18.15 15.63
N THR A 49 6.35 18.39 14.32
CA THR A 49 7.32 19.31 13.74
C THR A 49 6.75 20.64 13.29
N GLY A 50 5.44 20.72 13.08
CA GLY A 50 4.78 21.86 12.44
C GLY A 50 5.05 21.99 10.93
N ILE A 51 5.81 21.04 10.33
CA ILE A 51 6.14 21.07 8.89
C ILE A 51 4.98 20.48 8.10
N ASN A 52 4.41 21.30 7.21
CA ASN A 52 3.26 20.89 6.37
C ASN A 52 3.66 20.51 4.93
N LEU A 53 4.93 20.63 4.56
CA LEU A 53 5.41 20.20 3.26
C LEU A 53 5.67 18.69 3.27
N ASN A 54 4.91 17.94 2.47
CA ASN A 54 5.08 16.50 2.29
C ASN A 54 5.45 16.20 0.85
N LEU A 55 6.67 15.73 0.62
CA LEU A 55 7.14 15.31 -0.70
C LEU A 55 6.93 13.80 -0.87
N TRP A 56 6.27 13.43 -1.96
CA TRP A 56 5.94 12.04 -2.29
C TRP A 56 6.58 11.63 -3.59
N GLY A 57 7.49 10.66 -3.51
CA GLY A 57 8.15 10.03 -4.67
C GLY A 57 7.41 8.79 -5.17
N ILE A 58 6.09 8.75 -5.05
CA ILE A 58 5.27 7.61 -5.47
C ILE A 58 4.85 7.79 -6.92
N ASN A 59 5.05 6.75 -7.72
CA ASN A 59 4.54 6.71 -9.08
C ASN A 59 3.01 6.84 -9.08
N PRO A 60 2.39 7.66 -9.94
CA PRO A 60 0.95 7.80 -10.03
C PRO A 60 0.18 6.48 -10.19
N LEU A 61 0.77 5.50 -10.88
CA LEU A 61 0.17 4.16 -11.06
C LEU A 61 0.05 3.36 -9.76
N GLU A 62 0.86 3.66 -8.74
CA GLU A 62 0.80 2.97 -7.46
C GLU A 62 -0.38 3.41 -6.58
N VAL A 63 -0.99 4.56 -6.88
CA VAL A 63 -2.10 5.12 -6.10
C VAL A 63 -3.45 4.87 -6.79
N THR A 64 -3.68 3.64 -7.23
CA THR A 64 -4.88 3.27 -8.00
C THR A 64 -5.94 2.54 -7.19
N HIS A 65 -5.62 2.11 -5.97
CA HIS A 65 -6.51 1.30 -5.15
C HIS A 65 -6.93 -0.04 -5.79
N PHE A 66 -6.06 -0.62 -6.63
CA PHE A 66 -6.35 -1.82 -7.43
C PHE A 66 -6.82 -3.02 -6.60
N LYS A 67 -6.37 -3.14 -5.35
CA LYS A 67 -6.75 -4.24 -4.44
C LYS A 67 -8.25 -4.33 -4.17
N SER A 68 -9.00 -3.26 -4.36
CA SER A 68 -10.46 -3.28 -4.22
C SER A 68 -11.14 -4.13 -5.30
N GLY A 69 -10.51 -4.28 -6.45
CA GLY A 69 -10.98 -5.11 -7.55
C GLY A 69 -11.17 -6.58 -7.15
N PHE A 70 -10.32 -7.11 -6.28
CA PHE A 70 -10.43 -8.48 -5.77
C PHE A 70 -11.69 -8.74 -4.91
N LEU A 71 -12.34 -7.66 -4.48
CA LEU A 71 -13.64 -7.71 -3.79
C LEU A 71 -14.81 -7.24 -4.68
N GLY A 72 -14.61 -7.11 -5.98
CA GLY A 72 -15.65 -6.67 -6.91
C GLY A 72 -15.99 -5.17 -6.82
N VAL A 73 -15.08 -4.35 -6.30
CA VAL A 73 -15.17 -2.89 -6.36
C VAL A 73 -14.12 -2.40 -7.35
N PRO A 74 -14.50 -2.09 -8.60
CA PRO A 74 -13.53 -1.75 -9.64
C PRO A 74 -12.74 -0.50 -9.24
N PRO A 75 -11.40 -0.53 -9.38
CA PRO A 75 -10.56 0.62 -9.19
C PRO A 75 -10.84 1.69 -10.25
N ASN A 76 -10.61 2.95 -9.92
CA ASN A 76 -10.67 4.04 -10.87
C ASN A 76 -9.26 4.33 -11.39
N PHE A 77 -9.00 4.02 -12.66
CA PHE A 77 -7.72 4.27 -13.32
C PHE A 77 -7.68 5.59 -14.10
N GLU A 78 -8.81 6.27 -14.23
CA GLU A 78 -8.89 7.56 -14.94
C GLU A 78 -8.34 8.71 -14.11
N GLU A 79 -8.38 8.58 -12.79
CA GLU A 79 -7.83 9.58 -11.89
C GLU A 79 -6.33 9.34 -11.65
N LYS A 80 -5.55 10.41 -11.64
CA LYS A 80 -4.10 10.35 -11.36
C LYS A 80 -3.79 9.69 -10.01
N ARG A 81 -4.67 9.90 -9.02
CA ARG A 81 -4.52 9.36 -7.66
C ARG A 81 -5.87 9.10 -7.04
N VAL A 82 -6.04 7.89 -6.53
CA VAL A 82 -7.27 7.46 -5.85
C VAL A 82 -6.96 7.22 -4.37
N TYR A 83 -7.18 8.22 -3.54
CA TYR A 83 -7.05 8.07 -2.09
C TYR A 83 -8.30 7.44 -1.47
N SER A 84 -9.47 7.66 -2.08
CA SER A 84 -10.75 7.11 -1.66
C SER A 84 -11.64 6.86 -2.86
N HIS A 85 -12.50 5.86 -2.76
CA HIS A 85 -13.51 5.54 -3.77
C HIS A 85 -14.75 6.46 -3.73
N GLY A 86 -14.77 7.45 -2.84
CA GLY A 86 -15.99 8.17 -2.46
C GLY A 86 -16.86 7.37 -1.48
N ALA A 87 -17.82 8.04 -0.83
CA ALA A 87 -18.50 7.49 0.34
C ALA A 87 -19.19 6.14 0.08
N MET A 88 -20.00 6.03 -0.97
CA MET A 88 -20.79 4.83 -1.25
C MET A 88 -19.91 3.62 -1.66
N LYS A 89 -18.97 3.83 -2.57
CA LYS A 89 -18.05 2.76 -2.99
C LYS A 89 -17.14 2.34 -1.84
N GLN A 90 -16.69 3.29 -1.02
CA GLN A 90 -15.88 3.02 0.16
C GLN A 90 -16.66 2.19 1.19
N LEU A 91 -17.92 2.51 1.45
CA LEU A 91 -18.79 1.73 2.34
C LEU A 91 -18.99 0.31 1.82
N ARG A 92 -19.31 0.17 0.52
CA ARG A 92 -19.43 -1.15 -0.13
C ARG A 92 -18.13 -1.94 -0.01
N TYR A 93 -16.99 -1.31 -0.26
CA TYR A 93 -15.69 -1.96 -0.13
C TYR A 93 -15.42 -2.46 1.29
N GLN A 94 -15.72 -1.64 2.32
CA GLN A 94 -15.55 -2.05 3.70
C GLN A 94 -16.48 -3.21 4.09
N PHE A 95 -17.71 -3.20 3.61
CA PHE A 95 -18.68 -4.29 3.85
C PHE A 95 -18.19 -5.61 3.23
N LEU A 96 -17.77 -5.58 1.97
CA LEU A 96 -17.26 -6.77 1.28
C LEU A 96 -15.97 -7.29 1.94
N ARG A 97 -15.12 -6.39 2.40
CA ARG A 97 -13.91 -6.75 3.15
C ARG A 97 -14.25 -7.40 4.49
N LEU A 98 -15.20 -6.86 5.22
CA LEU A 98 -15.68 -7.46 6.47
C LEU A 98 -16.24 -8.87 6.22
N ASN A 99 -17.07 -9.04 5.18
CA ASN A 99 -17.59 -10.35 4.81
C ASN A 99 -16.48 -11.35 4.48
N ALA A 100 -15.46 -10.96 3.73
CA ALA A 100 -14.29 -11.80 3.46
C ALA A 100 -13.54 -12.17 4.76
N MET A 101 -13.42 -11.23 5.70
CA MET A 101 -12.80 -11.48 7.01
C MET A 101 -13.61 -12.44 7.88
N LEU A 102 -14.94 -12.40 7.81
CA LEU A 102 -15.81 -13.34 8.53
C LEU A 102 -15.65 -14.77 8.01
N GLN A 103 -15.38 -14.93 6.71
CA GLN A 103 -15.05 -16.23 6.11
C GLN A 103 -13.65 -16.74 6.52
N SER A 104 -12.76 -15.86 6.92
CA SER A 104 -11.40 -16.15 7.35
C SER A 104 -11.06 -15.46 8.67
N PRO A 105 -11.60 -15.96 9.81
CA PRO A 105 -11.50 -15.24 11.10
C PRO A 105 -10.06 -15.01 11.58
N GLY A 106 -9.07 -15.71 11.08
CA GLY A 106 -7.67 -15.48 11.37
C GLY A 106 -7.17 -14.07 11.03
N TYR A 107 -7.91 -13.33 10.19
CA TYR A 107 -7.59 -11.93 9.87
C TYR A 107 -8.05 -10.92 10.92
N PHE A 108 -8.85 -11.31 11.89
CA PHE A 108 -9.12 -10.52 13.09
C PHE A 108 -7.93 -10.61 14.05
N ASN A 109 -6.81 -10.05 13.62
CA ASN A 109 -5.56 -10.01 14.37
C ASN A 109 -5.03 -8.58 14.53
N LYS A 110 -3.90 -8.41 15.21
CA LYS A 110 -3.35 -7.07 15.48
C LYS A 110 -3.02 -6.25 14.24
N SER A 111 -2.73 -6.88 13.09
CA SER A 111 -2.45 -6.17 11.85
C SER A 111 -3.66 -5.40 11.30
N LEU A 112 -4.86 -5.77 11.73
CA LEU A 112 -6.10 -5.10 11.35
C LEU A 112 -6.11 -3.63 11.77
N TRP A 113 -5.63 -3.32 12.97
CA TRP A 113 -5.57 -1.94 13.47
C TRP A 113 -4.65 -1.07 12.62
N ASP A 114 -3.51 -1.61 12.22
CA ASP A 114 -2.56 -0.89 11.36
C ASP A 114 -3.19 -0.63 9.99
N THR A 115 -3.85 -1.64 9.44
CA THR A 115 -4.54 -1.54 8.16
C THR A 115 -5.66 -0.50 8.21
N LEU A 116 -6.56 -0.59 9.18
CA LEU A 116 -7.71 0.31 9.31
C LEU A 116 -7.28 1.74 9.62
N SER A 117 -6.31 1.92 10.54
CA SER A 117 -5.83 3.25 10.87
C SER A 117 -5.13 3.91 9.67
N GLY A 118 -4.25 3.18 8.98
CA GLY A 118 -3.59 3.68 7.78
C GLY A 118 -4.58 4.05 6.68
N GLU A 119 -5.61 3.24 6.48
CA GLU A 119 -6.65 3.51 5.51
C GLU A 119 -7.53 4.69 5.87
N TYR A 120 -7.84 4.89 7.14
CA TYR A 120 -8.53 6.07 7.63
C TYR A 120 -7.76 7.34 7.26
N TYR A 121 -6.48 7.40 7.61
CA TYR A 121 -5.64 8.56 7.27
C TYR A 121 -5.47 8.74 5.77
N ARG A 122 -5.39 7.65 5.00
CA ARG A 122 -5.37 7.71 3.54
C ARG A 122 -6.64 8.34 2.98
N SER A 123 -7.81 7.86 3.39
CA SER A 123 -9.08 8.13 2.72
C SER A 123 -9.81 9.36 3.24
N PHE A 124 -9.58 9.75 4.50
CA PHE A 124 -10.40 10.76 5.17
C PHE A 124 -9.65 12.00 5.65
N THR A 125 -8.32 12.05 5.55
CA THR A 125 -7.56 13.26 5.87
C THR A 125 -7.29 14.09 4.63
N LYS A 126 -7.13 15.40 4.81
CA LYS A 126 -6.80 16.34 3.71
C LYS A 126 -5.41 16.02 3.16
N LYS A 127 -5.24 16.19 1.85
CA LYS A 127 -4.00 15.97 1.10
C LYS A 127 -3.50 17.24 0.39
N SER A 128 -3.98 18.41 0.81
CA SER A 128 -3.62 19.68 0.18
C SER A 128 -2.16 20.06 0.29
N ASP A 129 -1.45 19.46 1.23
CA ASP A 129 -0.02 19.64 1.50
C ASP A 129 0.86 18.48 0.98
N TYR A 130 0.27 17.59 0.18
CA TYR A 130 0.99 16.49 -0.46
C TYR A 130 1.44 16.90 -1.85
N PHE A 131 2.75 17.00 -2.03
CA PHE A 131 3.38 17.35 -3.29
C PHE A 131 4.01 16.09 -3.90
N HIS A 132 3.52 15.71 -5.04
CA HIS A 132 4.03 14.53 -5.74
C HIS A 132 5.08 14.94 -6.76
N VAL A 133 6.29 14.43 -6.60
CA VAL A 133 7.44 14.76 -7.46
C VAL A 133 7.13 14.48 -8.93
N PHE A 134 6.44 13.37 -9.22
CA PHE A 134 6.08 12.98 -10.58
C PHE A 134 4.89 13.74 -11.19
N ASP A 135 4.36 14.75 -10.53
CA ASP A 135 3.51 15.76 -11.17
C ASP A 135 4.32 16.79 -11.97
N PHE A 136 5.58 16.95 -11.59
CA PHE A 136 6.50 17.92 -12.15
C PHE A 136 7.57 17.27 -13.03
N TRP A 137 7.96 16.03 -12.72
CA TRP A 137 8.92 15.24 -13.46
C TRP A 137 8.27 13.98 -14.00
N ARG A 138 8.56 13.69 -15.28
CA ARG A 138 8.16 12.41 -15.85
C ARG A 138 8.97 11.30 -15.21
N TRP A 139 8.29 10.19 -14.85
CA TRP A 139 8.98 8.96 -14.52
C TRP A 139 9.71 8.45 -15.76
N ASP A 140 11.01 8.31 -15.66
CA ASP A 140 11.87 7.80 -16.71
C ASP A 140 12.90 6.89 -16.03
N GLU A 141 12.86 5.61 -16.38
CA GLU A 141 13.69 4.59 -15.72
C GLU A 141 15.17 4.77 -16.03
N GLU A 142 15.52 5.16 -17.27
CA GLU A 142 16.91 5.38 -17.66
C GLU A 142 17.54 6.56 -16.90
N LEU A 143 16.76 7.64 -16.72
CA LEU A 143 17.22 8.79 -15.94
C LEU A 143 17.36 8.45 -14.45
N VAL A 144 16.45 7.63 -13.91
CA VAL A 144 16.54 7.17 -12.52
C VAL A 144 17.76 6.28 -12.33
N ASP A 145 18.00 5.34 -13.23
CA ASP A 145 19.16 4.46 -13.19
C ASP A 145 20.46 5.24 -13.23
N LYS A 146 20.57 6.18 -14.15
CA LYS A 146 21.75 7.05 -14.26
C LYS A 146 21.98 7.90 -13.00
N ALA A 147 20.93 8.44 -12.41
CA ALA A 147 21.05 9.19 -11.16
C ALA A 147 21.46 8.31 -9.98
N LEU A 148 21.03 7.05 -9.95
CA LEU A 148 21.35 6.10 -8.88
C LEU A 148 22.80 5.60 -8.95
N GLU A 149 23.44 5.59 -10.13
CA GLU A 149 24.84 5.25 -10.29
C GLU A 149 25.77 6.13 -9.43
N GLU A 150 25.39 7.41 -9.23
CA GLU A 150 26.16 8.34 -8.38
C GLU A 150 26.13 7.98 -6.88
N TYR A 151 25.24 7.09 -6.48
CA TYR A 151 25.01 6.70 -5.07
C TYR A 151 25.37 5.23 -4.77
N ASP A 152 26.17 4.59 -5.63
CA ASP A 152 26.53 3.18 -5.51
C ASP A 152 25.32 2.26 -5.31
N TRP A 153 24.21 2.57 -6.01
CA TRP A 153 22.98 1.78 -5.91
C TRP A 153 23.12 0.45 -6.62
N GLU A 154 22.94 -0.64 -5.88
CA GLU A 154 22.93 -1.98 -6.44
C GLU A 154 21.50 -2.42 -6.80
N LYS A 155 21.30 -2.86 -8.04
CA LYS A 155 20.05 -3.49 -8.47
C LYS A 155 19.93 -4.88 -7.87
N ALA A 156 18.68 -5.30 -7.57
CA ALA A 156 18.45 -6.67 -7.16
C ALA A 156 18.88 -7.65 -8.28
N PRO A 157 19.56 -8.76 -7.97
CA PRO A 157 20.12 -9.67 -8.99
C PRO A 157 19.05 -10.40 -9.82
N ASP A 158 17.82 -10.41 -9.36
CA ASP A 158 16.67 -11.09 -9.97
C ASP A 158 15.73 -10.15 -10.75
N THR A 159 16.12 -8.90 -10.92
CA THR A 159 15.30 -7.89 -11.66
C THR A 159 16.18 -6.93 -12.43
N ASN A 160 15.70 -6.54 -13.61
CA ASN A 160 16.37 -5.54 -14.46
C ASN A 160 15.86 -4.12 -14.18
N THR A 161 14.91 -3.94 -13.27
CA THR A 161 14.29 -2.64 -12.99
C THR A 161 14.65 -2.16 -11.59
N THR A 162 14.72 -0.84 -11.41
CA THR A 162 15.03 -0.19 -10.13
C THR A 162 13.81 0.04 -9.25
N TRP A 163 12.62 0.00 -9.82
CA TRP A 163 11.36 0.36 -9.15
C TRP A 163 10.64 -0.83 -8.49
N ARG A 164 11.22 -2.01 -8.53
CA ARG A 164 10.60 -3.20 -7.94
C ARG A 164 10.54 -3.10 -6.41
N ILE A 165 9.42 -3.50 -5.83
CA ILE A 165 9.23 -3.57 -4.38
C ILE A 165 10.13 -4.67 -3.80
N GLY A 166 11.17 -4.27 -3.09
CA GLY A 166 12.15 -5.18 -2.48
C GLY A 166 11.71 -5.84 -1.16
N ASP A 167 10.47 -5.64 -0.71
CA ASP A 167 9.99 -6.15 0.58
C ASP A 167 9.32 -7.54 0.54
N GLY A 168 9.35 -8.19 -0.62
CA GLY A 168 8.73 -9.51 -0.83
C GLY A 168 7.21 -9.49 -0.98
N THR A 169 6.56 -8.35 -0.80
CA THR A 169 5.08 -8.24 -0.87
C THR A 169 4.57 -8.62 -2.26
N ALA A 170 5.26 -8.22 -3.32
CA ALA A 170 4.89 -8.55 -4.70
C ALA A 170 4.97 -10.06 -4.96
N ALA A 171 6.03 -10.72 -4.49
CA ALA A 171 6.18 -12.17 -4.61
C ALA A 171 5.04 -12.91 -3.89
N PHE A 172 4.65 -12.40 -2.70
CA PHE A 172 3.55 -12.98 -1.94
C PHE A 172 2.19 -12.80 -2.62
N TYR A 173 1.92 -11.63 -3.19
CA TYR A 173 0.69 -11.44 -3.98
C TYR A 173 0.63 -12.33 -5.20
N ASN A 174 1.73 -12.49 -5.91
CA ASN A 174 1.82 -13.39 -7.04
C ASN A 174 1.58 -14.84 -6.61
N TYR A 175 2.18 -15.27 -5.51
CA TYR A 175 1.94 -16.61 -4.97
C TYR A 175 0.45 -16.84 -4.68
N ILE A 176 -0.21 -15.92 -3.98
CA ILE A 176 -1.65 -16.01 -3.70
C ILE A 176 -2.44 -16.07 -5.00
N TYR A 177 -2.16 -15.17 -5.95
CA TYR A 177 -2.89 -15.08 -7.21
C TYR A 177 -2.81 -16.35 -8.05
N TYR A 178 -1.68 -17.04 -8.04
CA TYR A 178 -1.48 -18.25 -8.82
C TYR A 178 -1.85 -19.55 -8.08
N THR A 179 -2.16 -19.50 -6.80
CA THR A 179 -2.45 -20.70 -6.00
C THR A 179 -3.91 -20.83 -5.55
N VAL A 180 -4.76 -19.80 -5.78
CA VAL A 180 -6.18 -19.80 -5.37
C VAL A 180 -7.13 -19.80 -6.56
#